data_ea08dd98ec893d7aed74f396244cee1a
#
_entry.id   ea08dd98ec893d7aed74f396244cee1a
#
_cell.length_a   1.000
_cell.length_b   1.000
_cell.length_c   1.000
_cell.angle_alpha   90.00
_cell.angle_beta   90.00
_cell.angle_gamma   90.00
#
_symmetry.space_group_name_H-M   'P 1'
#
loop_
_entity.id
_entity.type
_entity.pdbx_description
1 polymer ?
#
loop_
_entity_poly.entity_id
_entity_poly.type
_entity_poly.pdbx_seq_one_letter_code
_entity_poly.pdbx_strand_id
1 'polypeptide(L)'
;MISFRSPQFLAFAALLLAAAPHRGWAQRTGGKIEDAEIEIVKERVNELPEATRNFDKIRIDPPAKQIQKPAYSFPDYRLPADLLNPSVRVLTIRQEELAPQTGNYVKGAIGNYGTIYGKAYLHNTRSTAGAYGLDFSHISSANGPVDKRNSGSSQTSLGLNGETYNGPVTIGGKLAFGRERYNFYGYNRETAQLPPSADSIKQVFTRVAAKVYVRNRDTDAAFQYDLGIGYNFWKDRFAARENNIYATLRSGYTLGEKGRVAVDGDLSFISQKDSFGTVNRPLVQFRPAYELTLNRLALSLGATIGYTGDTVGTANQFNVYPAVRLAYTVTEDKFIVYGGLGGSLQRVTLYDLTTENPWLGSNQRVADTHRGPTLYFGFNSTPVRGLELNAKVMLSNDRNLYFYNNAGYLSPGTLNNPLYRGDSTRFNLVYDRKATQLLNIHGEAIYNANEQFRIGFKADYNGYKVHSLAKAFHRPAFQSTLFASYNMYSKLLLGAELYTYSSSYGTGFQYQPQLVTYREIIRPTDSVIDLNLRADYRILEKLSIFALGNNLLGRKYERFLNYPVKGFNVLAGVTYDF
;
A
#
# COMPACT_ATOMS: atom_id res chain seq x y z
N MET A 1 -18.20 23.78 -18.05
CA MET A 1 -16.99 24.64 -17.98
C MET A 1 -16.50 24.62 -16.52
N ILE A 2 -15.43 23.94 -16.24
CA ILE A 2 -14.80 23.89 -14.91
C ILE A 2 -13.74 25.00 -14.91
N SER A 3 -13.96 26.03 -14.10
CA SER A 3 -13.02 27.14 -13.95
C SER A 3 -11.82 26.69 -13.12
N PHE A 4 -10.67 26.49 -13.76
CA PHE A 4 -9.37 26.27 -13.12
C PHE A 4 -8.79 27.60 -12.61
N ARG A 5 -9.28 28.08 -11.49
CA ARG A 5 -8.70 29.24 -10.79
C ARG A 5 -8.42 28.89 -9.33
N SER A 6 -7.36 28.12 -9.07
CA SER A 6 -6.72 28.14 -7.77
C SER A 6 -5.19 28.23 -7.95
N PRO A 7 -4.49 29.13 -7.28
CA PRO A 7 -3.04 29.32 -7.41
C PRO A 7 -2.23 28.08 -6.96
N GLN A 8 -2.85 27.16 -6.26
CA GLN A 8 -2.22 25.90 -5.81
C GLN A 8 -1.99 24.90 -6.95
N PHE A 9 -2.79 24.98 -8.03
CA PHE A 9 -2.62 24.10 -9.19
C PHE A 9 -1.44 24.53 -10.07
N LEU A 10 -1.20 25.83 -10.14
CA LEU A 10 -0.06 26.39 -10.87
C LEU A 10 1.28 26.10 -10.17
N ALA A 11 1.29 26.07 -8.84
CA ALA A 11 2.50 25.73 -8.07
C ALA A 11 2.89 24.26 -8.25
N PHE A 12 1.91 23.33 -8.34
CA PHE A 12 2.19 21.91 -8.54
C PHE A 12 2.62 21.59 -9.98
N ALA A 13 2.01 22.25 -10.96
CA ALA A 13 2.44 22.16 -12.36
C ALA A 13 3.84 22.77 -12.59
N ALA A 14 4.18 23.84 -11.86
CA ALA A 14 5.51 24.43 -11.89
C ALA A 14 6.59 23.56 -11.23
N LEU A 15 6.24 22.78 -10.18
CA LEU A 15 7.17 21.84 -9.55
C LEU A 15 7.45 20.62 -10.44
N LEU A 16 6.47 20.16 -11.21
CA LEU A 16 6.65 19.09 -12.20
C LEU A 16 7.45 19.55 -13.44
N LEU A 17 7.32 20.82 -13.81
CA LEU A 17 8.09 21.42 -14.91
C LEU A 17 9.54 21.77 -14.52
N ALA A 18 9.80 22.08 -13.24
CA ALA A 18 11.16 22.32 -12.74
C ALA A 18 11.99 21.03 -12.57
N ALA A 19 11.35 19.86 -12.55
CA ALA A 19 12.01 18.55 -12.51
C ALA A 19 12.36 18.00 -13.92
N ALA A 20 12.06 18.72 -14.98
CA ALA A 20 12.47 18.32 -16.33
C ALA A 20 13.98 18.58 -16.51
N PRO A 21 14.79 17.56 -16.84
CA PRO A 21 16.22 17.75 -17.05
C PRO A 21 16.44 18.65 -18.26
N HIS A 22 17.16 19.75 -18.06
CA HIS A 22 17.64 20.57 -19.16
C HIS A 22 18.54 19.71 -20.05
N ARG A 23 18.14 19.53 -21.29
CA ARG A 23 18.94 18.85 -22.31
C ARG A 23 20.19 19.67 -22.58
N GLY A 24 21.31 19.27 -21.98
CA GLY A 24 22.61 19.59 -22.50
C GLY A 24 22.81 18.82 -23.80
N TRP A 25 23.09 19.51 -24.88
CA TRP A 25 23.47 18.90 -26.16
C TRP A 25 24.84 18.27 -26.00
N ALA A 26 24.91 16.94 -25.95
CA ALA A 26 26.11 16.17 -26.18
C ALA A 26 25.83 15.17 -27.30
N GLN A 27 26.73 15.15 -28.24
CA GLN A 27 26.68 14.48 -29.53
C GLN A 27 26.46 12.96 -29.45
N ARG A 28 25.69 12.47 -30.42
CA ARG A 28 25.53 11.06 -30.79
C ARG A 28 26.86 10.39 -31.12
N THR A 29 27.14 9.26 -30.53
CA THR A 29 27.79 8.15 -31.23
C THR A 29 27.10 6.86 -30.78
N GLY A 30 26.56 6.14 -31.76
CA GLY A 30 25.90 4.87 -31.56
C GLY A 30 26.92 3.78 -31.20
N GLY A 31 26.55 2.94 -30.26
CA GLY A 31 27.24 1.72 -29.90
C GLY A 31 26.32 0.81 -29.14
N LYS A 32 25.98 -0.30 -29.76
CA LYS A 32 25.28 -1.45 -29.20
C LYS A 32 26.16 -2.02 -28.08
N ILE A 33 25.71 -2.02 -26.85
CA ILE A 33 26.46 -2.65 -25.75
C ILE A 33 25.91 -4.07 -25.62
N GLU A 34 26.72 -5.04 -26.00
CA GLU A 34 26.53 -6.44 -25.59
C GLU A 34 27.08 -6.61 -24.19
N ASP A 35 26.49 -7.51 -23.42
CA ASP A 35 26.93 -7.87 -22.08
C ASP A 35 28.40 -8.28 -22.13
N ALA A 36 29.26 -7.48 -21.53
CA ALA A 36 30.67 -7.77 -21.40
C ALA A 36 30.99 -8.00 -19.93
N GLU A 37 31.42 -9.21 -19.66
CA GLU A 37 32.15 -9.58 -18.47
C GLU A 37 33.40 -8.69 -18.40
N ILE A 38 33.47 -7.79 -17.38
CA ILE A 38 34.61 -6.88 -17.28
C ILE A 38 35.74 -7.59 -16.56
N GLU A 39 36.62 -8.20 -17.30
CA GLU A 39 37.96 -8.53 -16.83
C GLU A 39 38.81 -7.24 -16.89
N ILE A 40 39.19 -6.71 -15.73
CA ILE A 40 40.04 -5.50 -15.68
C ILE A 40 41.48 -5.92 -15.94
N VAL A 41 41.85 -5.95 -17.19
CA VAL A 41 43.27 -5.98 -17.61
C VAL A 41 43.74 -4.53 -17.73
N LYS A 42 44.66 -4.16 -16.84
CA LYS A 42 45.26 -2.82 -16.81
C LYS A 42 46.38 -2.78 -17.85
N GLU A 43 46.05 -2.55 -19.12
CA GLU A 43 47.06 -2.24 -20.15
C GLU A 43 47.48 -0.78 -20.03
N ARG A 44 48.76 -0.59 -19.71
CA ARG A 44 49.42 0.70 -19.84
C ARG A 44 49.78 0.89 -21.29
N VAL A 45 49.06 1.68 -22.04
CA VAL A 45 49.47 2.17 -23.32
C VAL A 45 50.47 3.30 -23.10
N ASN A 46 51.74 3.03 -23.38
CA ASN A 46 52.75 4.10 -23.47
C ASN A 46 52.59 4.77 -24.84
N GLU A 47 51.99 5.93 -24.89
CA GLU A 47 52.03 6.74 -26.12
C GLU A 47 53.40 7.41 -26.22
N LEU A 48 54.11 7.09 -27.28
CA LEU A 48 55.33 7.80 -27.69
C LEU A 48 54.92 9.15 -28.30
N PRO A 49 55.64 10.24 -28.02
CA PRO A 49 55.38 11.52 -28.64
C PRO A 49 55.61 11.46 -30.16
N GLU A 50 54.74 12.13 -30.92
CA GLU A 50 54.81 12.22 -32.35
C GLU A 50 56.18 12.75 -32.81
N ALA A 51 56.95 11.90 -33.47
CA ALA A 51 58.18 12.30 -34.13
C ALA A 51 57.87 12.87 -35.54
N THR A 52 58.22 14.11 -35.77
CA THR A 52 58.17 14.73 -37.09
C THR A 52 59.05 14.01 -38.03
N ARG A 53 58.46 13.40 -39.06
CA ARG A 53 59.23 12.71 -40.18
C ARG A 53 59.91 13.73 -41.05
N ASN A 54 61.24 13.66 -41.08
CA ASN A 54 62.03 14.33 -42.07
C ASN A 54 61.98 13.51 -43.40
N PHE A 55 61.60 14.13 -44.50
CA PHE A 55 61.34 13.45 -45.83
C PHE A 55 62.52 13.36 -46.74
N ASP A 56 63.75 13.37 -46.28
CA ASP A 56 64.89 13.14 -47.14
C ASP A 56 65.19 11.62 -47.29
N LYS A 57 64.67 11.04 -48.36
CA LYS A 57 64.97 9.66 -48.76
C LYS A 57 66.33 9.62 -49.54
N ILE A 58 67.40 9.25 -48.86
CA ILE A 58 68.59 8.72 -49.51
C ILE A 58 68.31 7.21 -49.70
N ARG A 59 68.16 6.81 -50.97
CA ARG A 59 68.13 5.38 -51.38
C ARG A 59 69.52 4.82 -51.32
N ILE A 60 69.84 3.95 -50.41
CA ILE A 60 70.98 3.05 -50.45
C ILE A 60 70.40 1.65 -50.71
N ASP A 61 70.71 1.07 -51.87
CA ASP A 61 70.33 -0.31 -52.14
C ASP A 61 71.15 -1.24 -51.24
N PRO A 62 70.56 -2.10 -50.46
CA PRO A 62 71.29 -3.03 -49.63
C PRO A 62 71.85 -4.16 -50.47
N PRO A 63 73.05 -4.65 -50.17
CA PRO A 63 73.62 -5.80 -50.85
C PRO A 63 72.75 -7.03 -50.66
N ALA A 64 72.61 -7.84 -51.73
CA ALA A 64 71.79 -9.05 -51.72
C ALA A 64 72.25 -10.00 -50.63
N LYS A 65 71.40 -10.16 -49.61
CA LYS A 65 71.61 -11.12 -48.54
C LYS A 65 71.36 -12.52 -49.03
N GLN A 66 72.42 -13.33 -49.06
CA GLN A 66 72.27 -14.77 -49.24
C GLN A 66 71.49 -15.33 -48.00
N ILE A 67 70.29 -15.81 -48.25
CA ILE A 67 69.48 -16.46 -47.24
C ILE A 67 70.04 -17.87 -47.07
N GLN A 68 70.86 -18.07 -46.04
CA GLN A 68 71.09 -19.38 -45.48
C GLN A 68 69.86 -19.85 -44.74
N LYS A 69 69.25 -20.93 -45.21
CA LYS A 69 68.16 -21.57 -44.52
C LYS A 69 68.75 -22.20 -43.25
N PRO A 70 68.39 -21.75 -42.06
CA PRO A 70 68.83 -22.39 -40.84
C PRO A 70 68.19 -23.79 -40.76
N ALA A 71 69.03 -24.80 -40.63
CA ALA A 71 68.59 -26.17 -40.33
C ALA A 71 68.38 -26.27 -38.84
N TYR A 72 67.10 -26.36 -38.46
CA TYR A 72 66.75 -26.60 -37.07
C TYR A 72 66.82 -28.10 -36.78
N SER A 73 67.73 -28.51 -35.91
CA SER A 73 67.71 -29.81 -35.30
C SER A 73 66.92 -29.72 -34.02
N PHE A 74 65.79 -30.34 -33.99
CA PHE A 74 65.01 -30.49 -32.75
C PHE A 74 65.49 -31.74 -32.01
N PRO A 75 66.06 -31.61 -30.81
CA PRO A 75 66.32 -32.78 -30.01
C PRO A 75 64.99 -33.42 -29.63
N ASP A 76 64.82 -34.71 -29.84
CA ASP A 76 63.65 -35.48 -29.50
C ASP A 76 63.59 -35.65 -27.97
N TYR A 77 63.13 -34.60 -27.29
CA TYR A 77 62.85 -34.66 -25.86
C TYR A 77 61.55 -35.42 -25.65
N ARG A 78 61.68 -36.72 -25.44
CA ARG A 78 60.58 -37.50 -24.84
C ARG A 78 60.53 -37.19 -23.38
N LEU A 79 59.58 -36.35 -23.01
CA LEU A 79 59.20 -36.19 -21.63
C LEU A 79 58.68 -37.55 -21.11
N PRO A 80 59.24 -38.10 -20.04
CA PRO A 80 58.72 -39.34 -19.45
C PRO A 80 57.26 -39.12 -19.04
N ALA A 81 56.35 -39.78 -19.76
CA ALA A 81 54.89 -39.65 -19.53
C ALA A 81 54.46 -40.16 -18.15
N ASP A 82 55.32 -40.87 -17.46
CA ASP A 82 55.03 -41.51 -16.15
C ASP A 82 55.11 -40.54 -14.97
N LEU A 83 55.55 -39.30 -15.15
CA LEU A 83 55.69 -38.31 -14.08
C LEU A 83 54.59 -37.24 -14.06
N LEU A 84 53.69 -37.23 -15.01
CA LEU A 84 52.53 -36.36 -15.03
C LEU A 84 51.29 -37.15 -14.63
N ASN A 85 51.17 -37.44 -13.34
CA ASN A 85 49.91 -37.80 -12.73
C ASN A 85 49.32 -36.51 -12.12
N PRO A 86 48.55 -35.70 -12.86
CA PRO A 86 47.93 -34.55 -12.25
C PRO A 86 46.87 -35.05 -11.27
N SER A 87 47.20 -35.00 -9.96
CA SER A 87 46.18 -35.13 -8.96
C SER A 87 45.20 -33.95 -9.14
N VAL A 88 44.10 -34.19 -9.83
CA VAL A 88 43.00 -33.25 -9.89
C VAL A 88 42.48 -33.13 -8.45
N ARG A 89 42.95 -32.14 -7.71
CA ARG A 89 42.26 -31.71 -6.50
C ARG A 89 40.92 -31.16 -6.96
N VAL A 90 39.87 -31.94 -6.79
CA VAL A 90 38.51 -31.44 -6.84
C VAL A 90 38.44 -30.38 -5.74
N LEU A 91 38.50 -29.11 -6.13
CA LEU A 91 38.14 -28.02 -5.25
C LEU A 91 36.64 -28.22 -4.95
N THR A 92 36.36 -28.91 -3.86
CA THR A 92 35.04 -28.85 -3.25
C THR A 92 34.85 -27.39 -2.82
N ILE A 93 34.08 -26.65 -3.59
CA ILE A 93 33.56 -25.36 -3.14
C ILE A 93 32.77 -25.71 -1.87
N ARG A 94 33.32 -25.34 -0.71
CA ARG A 94 32.51 -25.35 0.51
C ARG A 94 31.26 -24.58 0.20
N GLN A 95 30.10 -25.25 0.20
CA GLN A 95 28.83 -24.53 0.22
C GLN A 95 28.95 -23.58 1.41
N GLU A 96 28.95 -22.27 1.11
CA GLU A 96 28.84 -21.26 2.16
C GLU A 96 27.59 -21.59 2.96
N GLU A 97 27.76 -21.78 4.25
CA GLU A 97 26.63 -21.91 5.15
C GLU A 97 25.83 -20.65 4.98
N LEU A 98 24.62 -20.80 4.43
CA LEU A 98 23.70 -19.68 4.26
C LEU A 98 23.57 -18.96 5.59
N ALA A 99 23.84 -17.66 5.61
CA ALA A 99 23.73 -16.85 6.81
C ALA A 99 22.42 -17.13 7.57
N PRO A 100 22.42 -17.26 8.89
CA PRO A 100 21.19 -17.51 9.64
C PRO A 100 20.18 -16.40 9.34
N GLN A 101 18.97 -16.77 8.92
CA GLN A 101 17.89 -15.83 8.77
C GLN A 101 17.35 -15.52 10.17
N THR A 102 17.68 -14.36 10.69
CA THR A 102 17.01 -13.79 11.85
C THR A 102 15.74 -13.10 11.37
N GLY A 103 14.62 -13.42 11.94
CA GLY A 103 13.34 -12.82 11.55
C GLY A 103 12.35 -12.84 12.70
N ASN A 104 12.67 -13.58 13.75
CA ASN A 104 11.91 -13.64 14.98
C ASN A 104 12.34 -12.49 15.88
N TYR A 105 11.37 -11.72 16.37
CA TYR A 105 11.69 -10.63 17.28
C TYR A 105 10.57 -10.37 18.29
N VAL A 106 10.96 -9.81 19.41
CA VAL A 106 10.08 -9.21 20.41
C VAL A 106 10.50 -7.76 20.61
N LYS A 107 9.53 -6.86 20.62
CA LYS A 107 9.72 -5.42 20.71
C LYS A 107 8.83 -4.86 21.82
N GLY A 108 9.40 -4.03 22.69
CA GLY A 108 8.67 -3.34 23.75
C GLY A 108 9.09 -1.88 23.84
N ALA A 109 8.12 -0.99 24.10
CA ALA A 109 8.37 0.44 24.28
C ALA A 109 7.38 1.09 25.25
N ILE A 110 7.79 2.21 25.79
CA ILE A 110 6.96 3.12 26.57
C ILE A 110 7.04 4.52 25.97
N GLY A 111 6.03 5.34 26.21
CA GLY A 111 5.99 6.68 25.66
C GLY A 111 5.13 7.65 26.45
N ASN A 112 5.09 8.89 25.98
CA ASN A 112 4.21 9.90 26.55
C ASN A 112 2.73 9.49 26.38
N TYR A 113 1.79 10.22 26.98
CA TYR A 113 0.37 9.85 27.14
C TYR A 113 0.15 8.55 27.92
N GLY A 114 1.15 8.04 28.66
CA GLY A 114 1.10 6.72 29.29
C GLY A 114 0.97 5.62 28.24
N THR A 115 1.72 5.73 27.14
CA THR A 115 1.68 4.76 26.06
C THR A 115 2.56 3.57 26.39
N ILE A 116 2.00 2.36 26.18
CA ILE A 116 2.69 1.07 26.25
C ILE A 116 2.56 0.43 24.86
N TYR A 117 3.68 -0.06 24.34
CA TYR A 117 3.75 -0.73 23.05
C TYR A 117 4.47 -2.08 23.19
N GLY A 118 3.90 -3.11 22.61
CA GLY A 118 4.50 -4.44 22.51
C GLY A 118 4.23 -5.03 21.13
N LYS A 119 5.24 -5.68 20.55
CA LYS A 119 5.11 -6.41 19.29
C LYS A 119 5.98 -7.66 19.33
N ALA A 120 5.46 -8.78 18.84
CA ALA A 120 6.22 -10.01 18.64
C ALA A 120 5.89 -10.56 17.25
N TYR A 121 6.92 -11.10 16.61
CA TYR A 121 6.79 -11.81 15.35
C TYR A 121 7.65 -13.07 15.40
N LEU A 122 7.00 -14.22 15.21
CA LEU A 122 7.61 -15.54 15.24
C LEU A 122 7.25 -16.26 13.95
N HIS A 123 8.23 -16.84 13.28
CA HIS A 123 8.00 -17.63 12.07
C HIS A 123 9.11 -18.68 11.91
N ASN A 124 8.81 -19.73 11.19
CA ASN A 124 9.84 -20.66 10.80
C ASN A 124 10.65 -20.10 9.61
N THR A 125 11.92 -20.38 9.62
CA THR A 125 12.84 -20.03 8.55
C THR A 125 13.14 -21.26 7.69
N ARG A 126 13.19 -21.09 6.35
CA ARG A 126 13.74 -22.07 5.38
C ARG A 126 13.19 -23.49 5.48
N SER A 127 11.89 -23.64 5.62
CA SER A 127 11.25 -24.96 5.47
C SER A 127 10.73 -25.15 4.04
N THR A 128 11.06 -26.28 3.44
CA THR A 128 10.51 -26.70 2.12
C THR A 128 9.14 -27.36 2.25
N ALA A 129 8.78 -27.80 3.46
CA ALA A 129 7.53 -28.50 3.72
C ALA A 129 6.37 -27.56 4.06
N GLY A 130 6.68 -26.39 4.63
CA GLY A 130 5.65 -25.43 5.00
C GLY A 130 6.20 -24.19 5.70
N ALA A 131 5.38 -23.18 5.81
CA ALA A 131 5.66 -21.95 6.54
C ALA A 131 4.59 -21.73 7.62
N TYR A 132 4.98 -21.22 8.77
CA TYR A 132 4.04 -20.77 9.79
C TYR A 132 4.56 -19.49 10.44
N GLY A 133 3.64 -18.67 10.89
CA GLY A 133 3.96 -17.43 11.57
C GLY A 133 2.92 -17.07 12.63
N LEU A 134 3.39 -16.39 13.66
CA LEU A 134 2.60 -15.75 14.67
C LEU A 134 2.99 -14.28 14.74
N ASP A 135 2.03 -13.39 14.68
CA ASP A 135 2.21 -11.97 14.94
C ASP A 135 1.33 -11.54 16.12
N PHE A 136 1.92 -10.77 17.00
CA PHE A 136 1.23 -10.12 18.11
C PHE A 136 1.57 -8.65 18.10
N SER A 137 0.58 -7.79 18.33
CA SER A 137 0.83 -6.39 18.61
C SER A 137 -0.13 -5.84 19.66
N HIS A 138 0.38 -4.98 20.51
CA HIS A 138 -0.38 -4.22 21.48
C HIS A 138 0.13 -2.80 21.56
N ILE A 139 -0.78 -1.85 21.46
CA ILE A 139 -0.52 -0.44 21.75
C ILE A 139 -1.67 0.11 22.59
N SER A 140 -1.35 0.73 23.69
CA SER A 140 -2.34 1.40 24.52
C SER A 140 -1.81 2.73 25.02
N SER A 141 -2.70 3.71 25.12
CA SER A 141 -2.40 5.01 25.70
C SER A 141 -3.45 5.32 26.77
N ALA A 142 -3.01 5.52 27.99
CA ALA A 142 -3.88 5.82 29.12
C ALA A 142 -4.59 7.18 28.94
N ASN A 143 -3.93 8.13 28.29
CA ASN A 143 -4.40 9.48 28.06
C ASN A 143 -4.40 9.81 26.55
N GLY A 144 -5.12 10.86 26.17
CA GLY A 144 -5.14 11.38 24.81
C GLY A 144 -5.29 12.90 24.78
N PRO A 145 -5.66 13.49 23.64
CA PRO A 145 -5.66 14.94 23.44
C PRO A 145 -6.77 15.68 24.21
N VAL A 146 -7.84 14.98 24.59
CA VAL A 146 -9.06 15.54 25.20
C VAL A 146 -9.28 14.90 26.55
N ASP A 147 -9.37 15.72 27.61
CA ASP A 147 -9.71 15.33 28.98
C ASP A 147 -9.01 14.04 29.44
N LYS A 148 -7.72 13.94 29.15
CA LYS A 148 -6.83 12.85 29.57
C LYS A 148 -7.42 11.47 29.24
N ARG A 149 -7.94 10.75 30.25
CA ARG A 149 -8.48 9.38 30.14
C ARG A 149 -9.67 9.28 29.16
N ASN A 150 -10.40 10.37 28.94
CA ASN A 150 -11.56 10.36 28.05
C ASN A 150 -11.19 10.15 26.58
N SER A 151 -9.96 10.42 26.20
CA SER A 151 -9.45 10.15 24.86
C SER A 151 -8.34 9.08 24.83
N GLY A 152 -8.25 8.25 25.88
CA GLY A 152 -7.39 7.08 25.90
C GLY A 152 -7.85 6.02 24.91
N SER A 153 -6.90 5.23 24.39
CA SER A 153 -7.16 4.18 23.39
C SER A 153 -6.33 2.94 23.66
N SER A 154 -6.78 1.79 23.15
CA SER A 154 -6.03 0.53 23.22
C SER A 154 -6.36 -0.32 22.01
N GLN A 155 -5.33 -0.92 21.40
CA GLN A 155 -5.46 -1.85 20.28
C GLN A 155 -4.58 -3.07 20.56
N THR A 156 -5.17 -4.25 20.42
CA THR A 156 -4.46 -5.53 20.54
C THR A 156 -4.80 -6.38 19.33
N SER A 157 -3.81 -6.95 18.68
CA SER A 157 -4.01 -7.89 17.59
C SER A 157 -3.14 -9.13 17.78
N LEU A 158 -3.67 -10.26 17.36
CA LEU A 158 -2.99 -11.55 17.29
C LEU A 158 -3.31 -12.17 15.95
N GLY A 159 -2.28 -12.53 15.20
CA GLY A 159 -2.38 -13.22 13.93
C GLY A 159 -1.64 -14.55 13.96
N LEU A 160 -2.21 -15.57 13.34
CA LEU A 160 -1.61 -16.87 13.08
C LEU A 160 -1.76 -17.16 11.60
N ASN A 161 -0.70 -17.59 10.97
CA ASN A 161 -0.74 -18.03 9.59
C ASN A 161 0.09 -19.30 9.42
N GLY A 162 -0.33 -20.14 8.49
CA GLY A 162 0.40 -21.34 8.13
C GLY A 162 0.12 -21.76 6.70
N GLU A 163 1.13 -22.28 6.04
CA GLU A 163 1.04 -22.88 4.71
C GLU A 163 1.77 -24.22 4.73
N THR A 164 1.23 -25.21 4.01
CA THR A 164 1.93 -26.46 3.71
C THR A 164 2.10 -26.60 2.21
N TYR A 165 3.24 -27.13 1.81
CA TYR A 165 3.64 -27.29 0.42
C TYR A 165 3.61 -28.77 0.07
N ASN A 166 2.53 -29.25 -0.54
CA ASN A 166 2.35 -30.64 -0.92
C ASN A 166 2.41 -30.79 -2.45
N GLY A 167 3.61 -31.07 -2.97
CA GLY A 167 3.82 -31.19 -4.41
C GLY A 167 3.45 -29.91 -5.16
N PRO A 168 2.53 -29.97 -6.15
CA PRO A 168 2.11 -28.83 -6.95
C PRO A 168 1.12 -27.90 -6.25
N VAL A 169 0.70 -28.20 -5.01
CA VAL A 169 -0.38 -27.49 -4.31
C VAL A 169 0.16 -26.86 -3.04
N THR A 170 -0.24 -25.61 -2.79
CA THR A 170 -0.09 -24.92 -1.51
C THR A 170 -1.44 -24.83 -0.84
N ILE A 171 -1.53 -25.32 0.39
CA ILE A 171 -2.70 -25.17 1.26
C ILE A 171 -2.30 -24.26 2.42
N GLY A 172 -3.06 -23.22 2.66
CA GLY A 172 -2.76 -22.26 3.72
C GLY A 172 -3.98 -21.85 4.52
N GLY A 173 -3.70 -21.32 5.72
CA GLY A 173 -4.71 -20.76 6.61
C GLY A 173 -4.21 -19.53 7.35
N LYS A 174 -5.14 -18.65 7.69
CA LYS A 174 -4.90 -17.45 8.49
C LYS A 174 -6.00 -17.31 9.54
N LEU A 175 -5.60 -17.00 10.76
CA LEU A 175 -6.50 -16.62 11.86
C LEU A 175 -6.04 -15.27 12.39
N ALA A 176 -6.97 -14.37 12.63
CA ALA A 176 -6.66 -13.09 13.25
C ALA A 176 -7.71 -12.75 14.31
N PHE A 177 -7.24 -12.22 15.41
CA PHE A 177 -8.06 -11.68 16.49
C PHE A 177 -7.64 -10.24 16.74
N GLY A 178 -8.61 -9.35 16.88
CA GLY A 178 -8.41 -7.95 17.20
C GLY A 178 -9.34 -7.49 18.32
N ARG A 179 -8.83 -6.73 19.25
CA ARG A 179 -9.62 -6.02 20.24
C ARG A 179 -9.16 -4.57 20.33
N GLU A 180 -10.09 -3.66 20.08
CA GLU A 180 -9.81 -2.23 20.03
C GLU A 180 -10.74 -1.50 20.99
N ARG A 181 -10.19 -0.52 21.70
CA ARG A 181 -10.95 0.38 22.57
C ARG A 181 -10.70 1.82 22.12
N TYR A 182 -11.78 2.52 21.92
CA TYR A 182 -11.82 3.96 21.68
C TYR A 182 -12.87 4.59 22.59
N ASN A 183 -12.86 5.90 22.67
CA ASN A 183 -13.89 6.65 23.41
C ASN A 183 -14.47 7.73 22.50
N PHE A 184 -15.74 8.04 22.68
CA PHE A 184 -16.44 9.12 21.98
C PHE A 184 -16.15 10.47 22.65
N TYR A 185 -14.93 11.00 22.46
CA TYR A 185 -14.46 12.22 23.12
C TYR A 185 -14.71 13.50 22.33
N GLY A 186 -15.46 13.42 21.22
CA GLY A 186 -15.81 14.57 20.38
C GLY A 186 -16.95 15.45 20.94
N TYR A 187 -17.24 15.38 22.21
CA TYR A 187 -18.29 16.18 22.85
C TYR A 187 -17.94 17.66 22.94
N ASN A 188 -18.98 18.51 22.89
CA ASN A 188 -18.81 19.96 23.01
C ASN A 188 -18.49 20.33 24.47
N ARG A 189 -17.29 20.89 24.68
CA ARG A 189 -16.80 21.31 26.00
C ARG A 189 -17.39 22.65 26.46
N GLU A 190 -17.84 23.48 25.55
CA GLU A 190 -18.42 24.79 25.89
C GLU A 190 -19.83 24.63 26.52
N THR A 191 -20.56 23.61 26.10
CA THR A 191 -21.91 23.34 26.60
C THR A 191 -21.97 22.27 27.70
N ALA A 192 -20.94 21.44 27.82
CA ALA A 192 -20.84 20.42 28.85
C ALA A 192 -20.34 21.04 30.17
N GLN A 193 -21.19 21.16 31.16
CA GLN A 193 -20.79 21.66 32.50
C GLN A 193 -19.71 20.80 33.15
N LEU A 194 -19.73 19.49 32.90
CA LEU A 194 -18.72 18.51 33.32
C LEU A 194 -18.46 17.51 32.20
N PRO A 195 -17.18 17.09 31.98
CA PRO A 195 -16.88 16.06 31.01
C PRO A 195 -17.55 14.73 31.41
N PRO A 196 -18.08 13.94 30.46
CA PRO A 196 -18.65 12.65 30.73
C PRO A 196 -17.63 11.69 31.33
N SER A 197 -18.08 10.67 32.06
CA SER A 197 -17.15 9.64 32.54
C SER A 197 -16.59 8.83 31.37
N ALA A 198 -15.32 8.43 31.45
CA ALA A 198 -14.66 7.65 30.38
C ALA A 198 -15.38 6.33 30.07
N ASP A 199 -16.08 5.75 31.07
CA ASP A 199 -16.83 4.51 30.89
C ASP A 199 -18.14 4.71 30.13
N SER A 200 -18.79 5.88 30.24
CA SER A 200 -20.03 6.18 29.53
C SER A 200 -19.82 6.38 28.02
N ILE A 201 -18.65 6.90 27.62
CA ILE A 201 -18.29 7.20 26.23
C ILE A 201 -17.42 6.13 25.58
N LYS A 202 -17.21 5.02 26.26
CA LYS A 202 -16.33 3.92 25.80
C LYS A 202 -16.95 3.13 24.65
N GLN A 203 -16.16 2.85 23.63
CA GLN A 203 -16.44 1.92 22.55
C GLN A 203 -15.40 0.79 22.55
N VAL A 204 -15.83 -0.42 22.28
CA VAL A 204 -14.95 -1.59 22.18
C VAL A 204 -15.36 -2.41 20.97
N PHE A 205 -14.42 -2.63 20.08
CA PHE A 205 -14.58 -3.54 18.95
C PHE A 205 -13.88 -4.86 19.22
N THR A 206 -14.54 -5.94 18.87
CA THR A 206 -13.94 -7.29 18.81
C THR A 206 -14.03 -7.77 17.38
N ARG A 207 -12.91 -8.20 16.83
CA ARG A 207 -12.76 -8.65 15.44
C ARG A 207 -12.16 -10.04 15.43
N VAL A 208 -12.72 -10.93 14.62
CA VAL A 208 -12.14 -12.24 14.34
C VAL A 208 -12.17 -12.43 12.83
N ALA A 209 -11.07 -12.88 12.26
CA ALA A 209 -10.99 -13.25 10.86
C ALA A 209 -10.34 -14.64 10.73
N ALA A 210 -10.92 -15.50 9.89
CA ALA A 210 -10.38 -16.79 9.54
C ALA A 210 -10.41 -16.93 8.02
N LYS A 211 -9.36 -17.48 7.42
CA LYS A 211 -9.31 -17.79 5.99
C LYS A 211 -8.54 -19.08 5.79
N VAL A 212 -9.07 -19.96 4.92
CA VAL A 212 -8.35 -21.10 4.37
C VAL A 212 -8.29 -20.92 2.86
N TYR A 213 -7.19 -21.30 2.25
CA TYR A 213 -7.02 -21.18 0.81
C TYR A 213 -6.17 -22.33 0.26
N VAL A 214 -6.40 -22.59 -1.01
CA VAL A 214 -5.64 -23.53 -1.82
C VAL A 214 -5.27 -22.88 -3.12
N ARG A 215 -4.00 -23.00 -3.51
CA ARG A 215 -3.49 -22.47 -4.78
C ARG A 215 -2.48 -23.44 -5.40
N ASN A 216 -2.34 -23.42 -6.71
CA ASN A 216 -1.25 -24.15 -7.34
C ASN A 216 0.08 -23.46 -7.03
N ARG A 217 1.12 -24.26 -6.90
CA ARG A 217 2.49 -23.80 -6.59
C ARG A 217 3.29 -23.50 -7.86
N ASP A 218 3.04 -24.28 -8.90
CA ASP A 218 3.68 -24.10 -10.19
C ASP A 218 3.07 -22.90 -10.91
N THR A 219 3.88 -21.85 -11.10
CA THR A 219 3.50 -20.62 -11.81
C THR A 219 3.38 -20.82 -13.31
N ASP A 220 4.02 -21.86 -13.86
CA ASP A 220 4.04 -22.16 -15.28
C ASP A 220 2.97 -23.16 -15.69
N ALA A 221 2.18 -23.66 -14.72
CA ALA A 221 1.08 -24.55 -14.99
C ALA A 221 0.05 -23.91 -15.94
N ALA A 222 -0.42 -24.66 -16.94
CA ALA A 222 -1.42 -24.18 -17.88
C ALA A 222 -2.71 -23.75 -17.19
N PHE A 223 -3.11 -24.43 -16.12
CA PHE A 223 -4.22 -24.04 -15.26
C PHE A 223 -3.73 -23.52 -13.92
N GLN A 224 -3.99 -22.27 -13.66
CA GLN A 224 -3.67 -21.60 -12.40
C GLN A 224 -4.95 -21.32 -11.62
N TYR A 225 -4.91 -21.53 -10.32
CA TYR A 225 -6.02 -21.25 -9.44
C TYR A 225 -5.56 -20.81 -8.04
N ASP A 226 -6.35 -19.93 -7.43
CA ASP A 226 -6.31 -19.55 -6.02
C ASP A 226 -7.75 -19.50 -5.53
N LEU A 227 -8.12 -20.45 -4.68
CA LEU A 227 -9.43 -20.56 -4.07
C LEU A 227 -9.31 -20.32 -2.57
N GLY A 228 -10.06 -19.36 -2.05
CA GLY A 228 -10.09 -19.03 -0.63
C GLY A 228 -11.51 -19.00 -0.09
N ILE A 229 -11.69 -19.49 1.12
CA ILE A 229 -12.93 -19.36 1.90
C ILE A 229 -12.55 -18.71 3.23
N GLY A 230 -13.33 -17.73 3.65
CA GLY A 230 -13.06 -17.01 4.89
C GLY A 230 -14.32 -16.59 5.64
N TYR A 231 -14.10 -16.23 6.86
CA TYR A 231 -15.11 -15.76 7.80
C TYR A 231 -14.57 -14.55 8.56
N ASN A 232 -15.34 -13.46 8.59
CA ASN A 232 -15.07 -12.30 9.41
C ASN A 232 -16.20 -12.07 10.38
N PHE A 233 -15.84 -11.87 11.64
CA PHE A 233 -16.75 -11.48 12.71
C PHE A 233 -16.34 -10.12 13.25
N TRP A 234 -17.31 -9.23 13.41
CA TRP A 234 -17.16 -7.95 14.05
C TRP A 234 -18.27 -7.73 15.06
N LYS A 235 -17.94 -7.13 16.19
CA LYS A 235 -18.89 -6.77 17.26
C LYS A 235 -18.44 -5.49 17.94
N ASP A 236 -19.41 -4.62 18.25
CA ASP A 236 -19.20 -3.44 19.10
C ASP A 236 -19.69 -3.65 20.55
N ARG A 237 -19.56 -2.60 21.36
CA ARG A 237 -20.07 -2.59 22.75
C ARG A 237 -21.59 -2.46 22.82
N PHE A 238 -22.24 -1.87 21.81
CA PHE A 238 -23.66 -1.46 21.83
C PHE A 238 -24.58 -2.48 21.16
N ALA A 239 -24.19 -3.74 21.11
CA ALA A 239 -24.92 -4.88 20.55
C ALA A 239 -24.96 -4.97 19.01
N ALA A 240 -24.34 -4.08 18.27
CA ALA A 240 -24.17 -4.28 16.84
C ALA A 240 -23.13 -5.38 16.57
N ARG A 241 -23.44 -6.25 15.62
CA ARG A 241 -22.56 -7.34 15.18
C ARG A 241 -22.71 -7.62 13.70
N GLU A 242 -21.63 -8.07 13.10
CA GLU A 242 -21.59 -8.45 11.69
C GLU A 242 -20.87 -9.77 11.54
N ASN A 243 -21.47 -10.68 10.78
CA ASN A 243 -20.86 -11.92 10.32
C ASN A 243 -20.77 -11.85 8.81
N ASN A 244 -19.61 -12.21 8.27
CA ASN A 244 -19.40 -12.26 6.83
C ASN A 244 -18.68 -13.55 6.47
N ILE A 245 -19.37 -14.45 5.78
CA ILE A 245 -18.76 -15.62 5.14
C ILE A 245 -18.48 -15.23 3.69
N TYR A 246 -17.26 -15.46 3.22
CA TYR A 246 -16.89 -15.10 1.87
C TYR A 246 -16.05 -16.18 1.20
N ALA A 247 -16.15 -16.25 -0.12
CA ALA A 247 -15.29 -17.07 -0.96
C ALA A 247 -14.68 -16.22 -2.08
N THR A 248 -13.44 -16.54 -2.43
CA THR A 248 -12.71 -15.90 -3.52
C THR A 248 -12.17 -16.95 -4.47
N LEU A 249 -12.36 -16.76 -5.76
CA LEU A 249 -11.77 -17.57 -6.83
C LEU A 249 -10.94 -16.64 -7.71
N ARG A 250 -9.72 -17.03 -7.99
CA ARG A 250 -8.88 -16.46 -9.05
C ARG A 250 -8.40 -17.64 -9.87
N SER A 251 -8.75 -17.68 -11.15
CA SER A 251 -8.37 -18.80 -12.00
C SER A 251 -8.03 -18.33 -13.41
N GLY A 252 -7.18 -19.08 -14.08
CA GLY A 252 -6.81 -18.83 -15.45
C GLY A 252 -6.30 -20.07 -16.14
N TYR A 253 -6.68 -20.24 -17.39
CA TYR A 253 -6.21 -21.30 -18.26
C TYR A 253 -5.48 -20.72 -19.47
N THR A 254 -4.23 -21.09 -19.64
CA THR A 254 -3.37 -20.63 -20.75
C THR A 254 -3.73 -21.41 -22.01
N LEU A 255 -4.08 -20.69 -23.07
CA LEU A 255 -4.43 -21.21 -24.38
C LEU A 255 -3.30 -20.91 -25.37
N GLY A 256 -2.41 -21.87 -25.58
CA GLY A 256 -1.22 -21.68 -26.40
C GLY A 256 -0.27 -20.64 -25.81
N GLU A 257 0.54 -20.00 -26.67
CA GLU A 257 1.61 -19.07 -26.23
C GLU A 257 1.11 -17.64 -25.91
N LYS A 258 -0.05 -17.26 -26.40
CA LYS A 258 -0.49 -15.85 -26.43
C LYS A 258 -1.83 -15.57 -25.75
N GLY A 259 -2.64 -16.60 -25.56
CA GLY A 259 -3.98 -16.47 -25.05
C GLY A 259 -4.15 -17.04 -23.64
N ARG A 260 -5.04 -16.44 -22.83
CA ARG A 260 -5.43 -16.94 -21.51
C ARG A 260 -6.90 -16.61 -21.26
N VAL A 261 -7.66 -17.58 -20.78
CA VAL A 261 -9.00 -17.36 -20.23
C VAL A 261 -8.87 -17.25 -18.73
N ALA A 262 -9.32 -16.14 -18.17
CA ALA A 262 -9.35 -15.90 -16.73
C ALA A 262 -10.80 -15.85 -16.23
N VAL A 263 -11.05 -16.41 -15.06
CA VAL A 263 -12.34 -16.29 -14.37
C VAL A 263 -12.07 -16.01 -12.90
N ASP A 264 -12.43 -14.80 -12.48
CA ASP A 264 -12.39 -14.37 -11.10
C ASP A 264 -13.79 -14.37 -10.50
N GLY A 265 -13.92 -14.78 -9.25
CA GLY A 265 -15.17 -14.77 -8.51
C GLY A 265 -15.00 -14.27 -7.08
N ASP A 266 -15.97 -13.48 -6.61
CA ASP A 266 -16.07 -13.04 -5.23
C ASP A 266 -17.52 -13.27 -4.76
N LEU A 267 -17.66 -14.02 -3.67
CA LEU A 267 -18.92 -14.29 -2.99
C LEU A 267 -18.82 -13.75 -1.57
N SER A 268 -19.87 -13.15 -1.06
CA SER A 268 -19.92 -12.66 0.33
C SER A 268 -21.35 -12.70 0.84
N PHE A 269 -21.53 -13.25 2.04
CA PHE A 269 -22.80 -13.31 2.74
C PHE A 269 -22.64 -12.58 4.07
N ILE A 270 -23.11 -11.34 4.11
CA ILE A 270 -23.03 -10.48 5.27
C ILE A 270 -24.36 -10.56 6.02
N SER A 271 -24.31 -10.89 7.31
CA SER A 271 -25.44 -10.78 8.24
C SER A 271 -25.10 -9.76 9.30
N GLN A 272 -25.70 -8.59 9.21
CA GLN A 272 -25.56 -7.48 10.15
C GLN A 272 -26.76 -7.46 11.09
N LYS A 273 -26.52 -7.41 12.39
CA LYS A 273 -27.55 -7.25 13.41
C LYS A 273 -27.24 -6.04 14.28
N ASP A 274 -28.24 -5.24 14.52
CA ASP A 274 -28.21 -4.08 15.44
C ASP A 274 -29.51 -3.99 16.26
N SER A 275 -29.77 -2.83 16.87
CA SER A 275 -31.00 -2.62 17.66
C SER A 275 -32.28 -2.53 16.81
N PHE A 276 -32.17 -2.34 15.50
CA PHE A 276 -33.31 -2.29 14.57
C PHE A 276 -33.66 -3.65 13.97
N GLY A 277 -32.79 -4.64 14.10
CA GLY A 277 -33.03 -5.98 13.57
C GLY A 277 -31.83 -6.59 12.91
N THR A 278 -32.11 -7.55 12.01
CA THR A 278 -31.08 -8.24 11.23
C THR A 278 -31.28 -7.95 9.75
N VAL A 279 -30.19 -7.58 9.07
CA VAL A 279 -30.14 -7.35 7.62
C VAL A 279 -29.12 -8.30 7.01
N ASN A 280 -29.53 -9.03 5.97
CA ASN A 280 -28.67 -9.92 5.22
C ASN A 280 -28.35 -9.30 3.86
N ARG A 281 -27.06 -9.23 3.53
CA ARG A 281 -26.56 -8.58 2.31
C ARG A 281 -25.65 -9.57 1.56
N PRO A 282 -26.18 -10.41 0.65
CA PRO A 282 -25.36 -11.21 -0.24
C PRO A 282 -24.73 -10.31 -1.32
N LEU A 283 -23.48 -10.58 -1.64
CA LEU A 283 -22.77 -10.01 -2.79
C LEU A 283 -22.15 -11.14 -3.58
N VAL A 284 -22.43 -11.17 -4.88
CA VAL A 284 -21.88 -12.15 -5.83
C VAL A 284 -21.28 -11.37 -6.99
N GLN A 285 -20.05 -11.66 -7.35
CA GLN A 285 -19.39 -11.01 -8.48
C GLN A 285 -18.54 -12.01 -9.26
N PHE A 286 -18.73 -12.07 -10.59
CA PHE A 286 -17.94 -12.84 -11.53
C PHE A 286 -17.28 -11.93 -12.57
N ARG A 287 -16.04 -12.23 -12.90
CA ARG A 287 -15.24 -11.48 -13.86
C ARG A 287 -14.57 -12.44 -14.86
N PRO A 288 -15.31 -12.95 -15.86
CA PRO A 288 -14.71 -13.66 -16.98
C PRO A 288 -13.94 -12.67 -17.86
N ALA A 289 -12.76 -13.07 -18.30
CA ALA A 289 -11.94 -12.31 -19.22
C ALA A 289 -11.13 -13.22 -20.15
N TYR A 290 -10.92 -12.74 -21.36
CA TYR A 290 -9.95 -13.29 -22.30
C TYR A 290 -8.77 -12.33 -22.39
N GLU A 291 -7.59 -12.84 -22.10
CA GLU A 291 -6.33 -12.09 -22.10
C GLU A 291 -5.51 -12.54 -23.31
N LEU A 292 -4.99 -11.56 -24.04
CA LEU A 292 -4.18 -11.77 -25.25
C LEU A 292 -2.90 -10.96 -25.14
N THR A 293 -1.76 -11.62 -25.29
CA THR A 293 -0.45 -10.96 -25.31
C THR A 293 0.16 -11.06 -26.70
N LEU A 294 0.35 -9.92 -27.35
CA LEU A 294 0.90 -9.79 -28.71
C LEU A 294 2.17 -8.92 -28.64
N ASN A 295 3.33 -9.53 -28.55
CA ASN A 295 4.61 -8.82 -28.42
C ASN A 295 4.56 -7.75 -27.31
N ARG A 296 4.43 -6.49 -27.71
CA ARG A 296 4.39 -5.33 -26.80
C ARG A 296 2.98 -4.94 -26.33
N LEU A 297 1.96 -5.60 -26.86
CA LEU A 297 0.55 -5.28 -26.56
C LEU A 297 -0.06 -6.39 -25.70
N ALA A 298 -0.59 -6.05 -24.55
CA ALA A 298 -1.43 -6.91 -23.74
C ALA A 298 -2.87 -6.35 -23.71
N LEU A 299 -3.83 -7.19 -24.10
CA LEU A 299 -5.25 -6.87 -24.17
C LEU A 299 -6.00 -7.84 -23.27
N SER A 300 -6.88 -7.32 -22.42
CA SER A 300 -7.84 -8.11 -21.64
C SER A 300 -9.24 -7.64 -21.96
N LEU A 301 -10.09 -8.57 -22.42
CA LEU A 301 -11.47 -8.33 -22.78
C LEU A 301 -12.37 -9.20 -21.89
N GLY A 302 -13.26 -8.57 -21.15
CA GLY A 302 -14.12 -9.26 -20.22
C GLY A 302 -15.34 -8.46 -19.79
N ALA A 303 -16.00 -8.97 -18.77
CA ALA A 303 -17.12 -8.31 -18.12
C ALA A 303 -17.07 -8.55 -16.61
N THR A 304 -17.60 -7.61 -15.85
CA THR A 304 -17.91 -7.78 -14.43
C THR A 304 -19.42 -7.93 -14.29
N ILE A 305 -19.87 -9.10 -13.84
CA ILE A 305 -21.26 -9.42 -13.58
C ILE A 305 -21.43 -9.48 -12.06
N GLY A 306 -22.28 -8.63 -11.51
CA GLY A 306 -22.43 -8.52 -10.07
C GLY A 306 -23.88 -8.42 -9.62
N TYR A 307 -24.14 -9.03 -8.45
CA TYR A 307 -25.40 -8.94 -7.72
C TYR A 307 -25.12 -8.55 -6.27
N THR A 308 -25.92 -7.66 -5.73
CA THR A 308 -25.94 -7.31 -4.31
C THR A 308 -27.36 -7.37 -3.76
N GLY A 309 -27.51 -7.89 -2.55
CA GLY A 309 -28.78 -7.92 -1.83
C GLY A 309 -29.06 -6.66 -1.01
N ASP A 310 -28.40 -5.56 -1.30
CA ASP A 310 -28.61 -4.30 -0.56
C ASP A 310 -30.03 -3.80 -0.68
N THR A 311 -30.58 -3.37 0.45
CA THR A 311 -31.91 -2.75 0.53
C THR A 311 -31.83 -1.24 0.73
N VAL A 312 -30.63 -0.69 0.82
CA VAL A 312 -30.34 0.73 1.06
C VAL A 312 -29.68 1.33 -0.17
N GLY A 313 -30.03 2.57 -0.46
CA GLY A 313 -29.48 3.32 -1.60
C GLY A 313 -30.34 3.22 -2.86
N THR A 314 -29.80 3.73 -3.97
CA THR A 314 -30.53 3.87 -5.24
C THR A 314 -29.93 3.02 -6.37
N ALA A 315 -28.97 2.16 -6.06
CA ALA A 315 -28.31 1.34 -7.05
C ALA A 315 -29.13 0.07 -7.37
N ASN A 316 -29.03 -0.42 -8.60
CA ASN A 316 -29.66 -1.67 -9.01
C ASN A 316 -28.96 -2.84 -8.33
N GLN A 317 -29.71 -3.87 -7.94
CA GLN A 317 -29.15 -5.07 -7.35
C GLN A 317 -28.28 -5.85 -8.34
N PHE A 318 -28.68 -5.94 -9.59
CA PHE A 318 -27.94 -6.61 -10.66
C PHE A 318 -27.23 -5.60 -11.55
N ASN A 319 -25.96 -5.83 -11.82
CA ASN A 319 -25.12 -4.93 -12.59
C ASN A 319 -24.18 -5.70 -13.51
N VAL A 320 -23.98 -5.18 -14.71
CA VAL A 320 -22.99 -5.67 -15.66
C VAL A 320 -22.14 -4.49 -16.10
N TYR A 321 -20.82 -4.63 -15.98
CA TYR A 321 -19.85 -3.65 -16.44
C TYR A 321 -18.92 -4.28 -17.47
N PRO A 322 -18.52 -3.56 -18.52
CA PRO A 322 -17.40 -4.00 -19.35
C PRO A 322 -16.12 -4.08 -18.51
N ALA A 323 -15.22 -4.95 -18.86
CA ALA A 323 -13.90 -5.08 -18.25
C ALA A 323 -12.86 -5.16 -19.38
N VAL A 324 -12.44 -4.00 -19.87
CA VAL A 324 -11.48 -3.87 -20.96
C VAL A 324 -10.22 -3.23 -20.44
N ARG A 325 -9.08 -3.85 -20.69
CA ARG A 325 -7.76 -3.31 -20.37
C ARG A 325 -6.83 -3.46 -21.55
N LEU A 326 -6.14 -2.39 -21.87
CA LEU A 326 -5.07 -2.35 -22.85
C LEU A 326 -3.79 -1.92 -22.14
N ALA A 327 -2.69 -2.61 -22.39
CA ALA A 327 -1.36 -2.20 -21.94
C ALA A 327 -0.39 -2.31 -23.09
N TYR A 328 0.45 -1.31 -23.27
CA TYR A 328 1.45 -1.27 -24.31
C TYR A 328 2.85 -1.01 -23.72
N THR A 329 3.76 -1.92 -23.97
CA THR A 329 5.16 -1.79 -23.58
C THR A 329 5.89 -0.91 -24.58
N VAL A 330 6.11 0.35 -24.21
CA VAL A 330 6.83 1.32 -25.07
C VAL A 330 8.31 0.98 -25.16
N THR A 331 8.89 0.69 -23.99
CA THR A 331 10.28 0.25 -23.86
C THR A 331 10.29 -0.93 -22.89
N GLU A 332 10.88 -2.05 -23.32
CA GLU A 332 10.98 -3.27 -22.51
C GLU A 332 11.60 -2.95 -21.15
N ASP A 333 11.00 -3.50 -20.10
CA ASP A 333 11.37 -3.35 -18.69
C ASP A 333 11.45 -1.90 -18.16
N LYS A 334 11.13 -0.89 -18.98
CA LYS A 334 11.31 0.51 -18.59
C LYS A 334 10.05 1.35 -18.63
N PHE A 335 9.16 1.15 -19.60
CA PHE A 335 8.01 2.03 -19.76
C PHE A 335 6.81 1.31 -20.36
N ILE A 336 5.75 1.24 -19.56
CA ILE A 336 4.46 0.64 -19.93
C ILE A 336 3.38 1.68 -19.76
N VAL A 337 2.57 1.92 -20.77
CA VAL A 337 1.34 2.70 -20.70
C VAL A 337 0.15 1.75 -20.70
N TYR A 338 -0.87 2.10 -19.94
CA TYR A 338 -2.08 1.29 -19.88
C TYR A 338 -3.32 2.15 -19.73
N GLY A 339 -4.45 1.59 -20.16
CA GLY A 339 -5.74 2.20 -19.98
C GLY A 339 -6.85 1.16 -20.03
N GLY A 340 -8.04 1.57 -19.64
CA GLY A 340 -9.15 0.63 -19.67
C GLY A 340 -10.48 1.24 -19.24
N LEU A 341 -11.51 0.44 -19.45
CA LEU A 341 -12.89 0.70 -19.06
C LEU A 341 -13.36 -0.46 -18.17
N GLY A 342 -14.00 -0.14 -17.05
CA GLY A 342 -14.43 -1.18 -16.12
C GLY A 342 -15.54 -0.75 -15.18
N GLY A 343 -15.77 -1.58 -14.20
CA GLY A 343 -16.65 -1.35 -13.06
C GLY A 343 -16.67 -2.55 -12.14
N SER A 344 -17.10 -2.35 -10.90
CA SER A 344 -17.14 -3.41 -9.88
C SER A 344 -18.09 -3.06 -8.74
N LEU A 345 -18.58 -4.07 -8.07
CA LEU A 345 -19.18 -3.94 -6.75
C LEU A 345 -18.09 -3.98 -5.69
N GLN A 346 -18.07 -3.01 -4.82
CA GLN A 346 -17.14 -2.93 -3.69
C GLN A 346 -17.90 -3.26 -2.41
N ARG A 347 -17.57 -4.39 -1.84
CA ARG A 347 -18.13 -4.82 -0.54
C ARG A 347 -17.78 -3.79 0.55
N VAL A 348 -18.78 -3.40 1.31
CA VAL A 348 -18.65 -2.49 2.46
C VAL A 348 -19.11 -3.20 3.72
N THR A 349 -18.28 -3.26 4.75
CA THR A 349 -18.54 -3.96 6.00
C THR A 349 -18.36 -3.02 7.20
N LEU A 350 -19.04 -3.31 8.31
CA LEU A 350 -18.79 -2.59 9.57
C LEU A 350 -17.36 -2.82 10.07
N TYR A 351 -16.78 -3.97 9.75
CA TYR A 351 -15.38 -4.27 10.01
C TYR A 351 -14.45 -3.23 9.37
N ASP A 352 -14.65 -2.93 8.07
CA ASP A 352 -13.82 -1.98 7.33
C ASP A 352 -14.13 -0.53 7.72
N LEU A 353 -15.41 -0.19 7.82
CA LEU A 353 -15.87 1.16 8.16
C LEU A 353 -15.35 1.64 9.52
N THR A 354 -15.37 0.77 10.53
CA THR A 354 -14.88 1.13 11.87
C THR A 354 -13.36 1.09 12.00
N THR A 355 -12.66 0.50 11.03
CA THR A 355 -11.21 0.65 10.89
C THR A 355 -10.86 2.03 10.33
N GLU A 356 -11.66 2.55 9.40
CA GLU A 356 -11.50 3.90 8.85
C GLU A 356 -11.93 4.98 9.85
N ASN A 357 -13.08 4.78 10.50
CA ASN A 357 -13.64 5.71 11.49
C ASN A 357 -14.15 4.97 12.74
N PRO A 358 -13.35 4.89 13.81
CA PRO A 358 -13.74 4.20 15.04
C PRO A 358 -14.86 4.88 15.84
N TRP A 359 -15.23 6.10 15.48
CA TRP A 359 -16.31 6.86 16.09
C TRP A 359 -17.64 6.73 15.35
N LEU A 360 -17.76 5.76 14.46
CA LEU A 360 -19.01 5.40 13.80
C LEU A 360 -20.04 4.93 14.83
N GLY A 361 -21.28 5.38 14.71
CA GLY A 361 -22.39 4.91 15.53
C GLY A 361 -22.75 3.45 15.25
N SER A 362 -23.41 2.78 16.18
CA SER A 362 -23.66 1.34 16.12
C SER A 362 -24.73 0.94 15.10
N ASN A 363 -25.76 1.77 14.93
CA ASN A 363 -26.91 1.46 14.08
C ASN A 363 -26.74 2.09 12.71
N GLN A 364 -26.01 1.43 11.82
CA GLN A 364 -25.71 1.94 10.50
C GLN A 364 -26.45 1.17 9.41
N ARG A 365 -26.99 1.90 8.47
CA ARG A 365 -27.47 1.32 7.20
C ARG A 365 -26.31 1.28 6.21
N VAL A 366 -25.79 0.08 5.99
CA VAL A 366 -24.62 -0.14 5.15
C VAL A 366 -25.07 -0.62 3.77
N ALA A 367 -24.49 -0.06 2.71
CA ALA A 367 -24.67 -0.50 1.33
C ALA A 367 -23.31 -0.70 0.65
N ASP A 368 -23.25 -1.64 -0.27
CA ASP A 368 -22.07 -1.84 -1.11
C ASP A 368 -21.94 -0.73 -2.13
N THR A 369 -20.72 -0.30 -2.40
CA THR A 369 -20.46 0.76 -3.38
C THR A 369 -20.40 0.16 -4.78
N HIS A 370 -21.20 0.70 -5.70
CA HIS A 370 -21.20 0.35 -7.12
C HIS A 370 -20.29 1.33 -7.85
N ARG A 371 -19.04 0.92 -8.06
CA ARG A 371 -18.06 1.71 -8.81
C ARG A 371 -18.18 1.43 -10.28
N GLY A 372 -18.60 2.43 -11.06
CA GLY A 372 -18.63 2.34 -12.51
C GLY A 372 -19.87 2.91 -13.20
N PRO A 373 -19.73 3.16 -14.49
CA PRO A 373 -18.55 2.88 -15.32
C PRO A 373 -17.32 3.68 -14.90
N THR A 374 -16.17 3.05 -15.01
CA THR A 374 -14.87 3.63 -14.67
C THR A 374 -13.98 3.66 -15.91
N LEU A 375 -13.42 4.82 -16.24
CA LEU A 375 -12.41 5.00 -17.27
C LEU A 375 -11.09 5.35 -16.59
N TYR A 376 -9.99 4.67 -16.97
CA TYR A 376 -8.69 4.98 -16.41
C TYR A 376 -7.59 4.91 -17.46
N PHE A 377 -6.55 5.70 -17.21
CA PHE A 377 -5.32 5.72 -17.98
C PHE A 377 -4.14 5.92 -17.03
N GLY A 378 -3.02 5.29 -17.33
CA GLY A 378 -1.82 5.41 -16.49
C GLY A 378 -0.58 4.90 -17.17
N PHE A 379 0.54 5.02 -16.46
CA PHE A 379 1.80 4.45 -16.86
C PHE A 379 2.60 3.95 -15.65
N ASN A 380 3.46 2.98 -15.90
CA ASN A 380 4.53 2.54 -15.02
C ASN A 380 5.86 2.72 -15.73
N SER A 381 6.86 3.24 -15.05
CA SER A 381 8.17 3.48 -15.64
C SER A 381 9.31 3.26 -14.66
N THR A 382 10.39 2.65 -15.15
CA THR A 382 11.69 2.55 -14.49
C THR A 382 12.74 3.19 -15.40
N PRO A 383 12.74 4.54 -15.56
CA PRO A 383 13.54 5.21 -16.58
C PRO A 383 15.04 5.04 -16.36
N VAL A 384 15.46 4.93 -15.10
CA VAL A 384 16.86 4.66 -14.69
C VAL A 384 16.85 3.67 -13.54
N ARG A 385 17.97 3.01 -13.34
CA ARG A 385 18.13 2.04 -12.24
C ARG A 385 17.77 2.68 -10.90
N GLY A 386 16.90 2.02 -10.14
CA GLY A 386 16.46 2.44 -8.82
C GLY A 386 15.33 3.47 -8.81
N LEU A 387 14.92 4.07 -9.93
CA LEU A 387 13.81 5.01 -10.01
C LEU A 387 12.55 4.32 -10.57
N GLU A 388 11.51 4.26 -9.77
CA GLU A 388 10.20 3.74 -10.14
C GLU A 388 9.19 4.88 -10.16
N LEU A 389 8.45 5.02 -11.24
CA LEU A 389 7.41 6.01 -11.44
C LEU A 389 6.09 5.32 -11.78
N ASN A 390 5.03 5.72 -11.10
CA ASN A 390 3.67 5.31 -11.39
C ASN A 390 2.77 6.53 -11.45
N ALA A 391 1.91 6.62 -12.46
CA ALA A 391 0.84 7.62 -12.48
C ALA A 391 -0.42 7.03 -13.09
N LYS A 392 -1.57 7.47 -12.55
CA LYS A 392 -2.90 7.03 -12.98
C LYS A 392 -3.90 8.14 -12.84
N VAL A 393 -4.73 8.31 -13.85
CA VAL A 393 -5.93 9.12 -13.82
C VAL A 393 -7.13 8.20 -13.96
N MET A 394 -8.15 8.39 -13.14
CA MET A 394 -9.37 7.59 -13.12
C MET A 394 -10.59 8.49 -12.99
N LEU A 395 -11.56 8.25 -13.83
CA LEU A 395 -12.91 8.83 -13.77
C LEU A 395 -13.91 7.71 -13.47
N SER A 396 -14.73 7.87 -12.46
CA SER A 396 -15.79 6.90 -12.16
C SER A 396 -17.10 7.57 -11.74
N ASN A 397 -18.20 6.83 -11.91
CA ASN A 397 -19.52 7.18 -11.39
C ASN A 397 -19.86 6.16 -10.30
N ASP A 398 -19.74 6.57 -9.03
CA ASP A 398 -19.89 5.68 -7.89
C ASP A 398 -21.28 5.85 -7.26
N ARG A 399 -22.13 4.83 -7.30
CA ARG A 399 -23.41 4.80 -6.56
C ARG A 399 -23.19 4.16 -5.20
N ASN A 400 -23.98 4.60 -4.21
CA ASN A 400 -23.85 4.19 -2.83
C ASN A 400 -22.43 4.39 -2.27
N LEU A 401 -21.69 5.39 -2.76
CA LEU A 401 -20.45 5.81 -2.13
C LEU A 401 -20.80 6.43 -0.77
N TYR A 402 -20.26 5.85 0.29
CA TYR A 402 -20.52 6.32 1.65
C TYR A 402 -19.63 7.52 2.01
N PHE A 403 -20.19 8.39 2.83
CA PHE A 403 -19.48 9.49 3.48
C PHE A 403 -19.80 9.42 4.98
N TYR A 404 -18.87 9.88 5.81
CA TYR A 404 -19.11 10.00 7.25
C TYR A 404 -19.63 11.40 7.54
N ASN A 405 -20.70 11.48 8.31
CA ASN A 405 -21.19 12.75 8.80
C ASN A 405 -21.60 12.64 10.25
N ASN A 406 -21.49 13.72 11.02
CA ASN A 406 -21.90 13.72 12.41
C ASN A 406 -23.38 13.36 12.51
N ALA A 407 -23.72 12.56 13.52
CA ALA A 407 -25.11 12.22 13.81
C ALA A 407 -25.89 13.49 14.09
N GLY A 408 -26.88 13.77 13.25
CA GLY A 408 -27.72 14.97 13.39
C GLY A 408 -28.51 14.97 14.69
N TYR A 409 -28.83 16.15 15.17
CA TYR A 409 -29.82 16.34 16.21
C TYR A 409 -31.18 15.94 15.65
N LEU A 410 -31.70 14.79 16.03
CA LEU A 410 -33.06 14.42 15.65
C LEU A 410 -34.06 15.33 16.34
N SER A 411 -35.08 15.76 15.59
CA SER A 411 -36.14 16.64 16.07
C SER A 411 -36.69 16.23 17.45
N PRO A 412 -37.17 17.18 18.29
CA PRO A 412 -37.59 16.95 19.66
C PRO A 412 -38.62 15.84 19.89
N GLY A 413 -39.34 15.39 18.87
CA GLY A 413 -40.31 14.29 18.95
C GLY A 413 -39.75 12.88 19.06
N THR A 414 -38.42 12.70 18.85
CA THR A 414 -37.73 11.41 18.97
C THR A 414 -36.92 11.26 20.25
N LEU A 415 -37.12 12.16 21.22
CA LEU A 415 -36.37 12.29 22.48
C LEU A 415 -36.50 11.09 23.47
N ASN A 416 -37.41 10.17 23.23
CA ASN A 416 -37.61 9.03 24.12
C ASN A 416 -36.72 7.82 23.85
N ASN A 417 -35.84 7.86 22.81
CA ASN A 417 -34.89 6.81 22.61
C ASN A 417 -33.50 7.26 23.09
N PRO A 418 -32.98 6.73 24.21
CA PRO A 418 -31.66 7.11 24.74
C PRO A 418 -30.48 6.81 23.80
N LEU A 419 -30.67 5.96 22.78
CA LEU A 419 -29.71 5.68 21.71
C LEU A 419 -29.64 6.80 20.68
N TYR A 420 -30.63 7.70 20.64
CA TYR A 420 -30.74 8.84 19.70
C TYR A 420 -30.70 10.21 20.37
N ARG A 421 -30.25 10.30 21.60
CA ARG A 421 -29.81 11.62 22.08
C ARG A 421 -28.75 12.08 21.13
N GLY A 422 -29.06 13.12 20.37
CA GLY A 422 -28.25 13.70 19.30
C GLY A 422 -26.84 13.91 19.76
N ASP A 423 -26.10 12.82 19.71
CA ASP A 423 -24.73 12.77 20.18
C ASP A 423 -23.88 13.21 18.99
N SER A 424 -23.58 14.51 18.94
CA SER A 424 -22.64 15.08 17.97
C SER A 424 -21.26 14.41 18.03
N THR A 425 -21.08 13.44 18.94
CA THR A 425 -19.86 12.66 19.12
C THR A 425 -19.77 11.45 18.20
N ARG A 426 -20.86 11.04 17.53
CA ARG A 426 -20.87 9.86 16.67
C ARG A 426 -21.04 10.25 15.20
N PHE A 427 -20.55 9.38 14.33
CA PHE A 427 -20.73 9.52 12.90
C PHE A 427 -21.77 8.53 12.39
N ASN A 428 -22.50 8.95 11.37
CA ASN A 428 -23.38 8.11 10.58
C ASN A 428 -22.88 8.02 9.15
N LEU A 429 -23.24 6.95 8.46
CA LEU A 429 -23.06 6.85 7.03
C LEU A 429 -24.14 7.65 6.31
N VAL A 430 -23.72 8.44 5.37
CA VAL A 430 -24.62 9.18 4.45
C VAL A 430 -24.25 8.88 3.01
N TYR A 431 -25.25 8.81 2.15
CA TYR A 431 -25.12 8.46 0.74
C TYR A 431 -25.67 9.56 -0.13
N ASP A 432 -25.05 9.77 -1.28
CA ASP A 432 -25.63 10.62 -2.31
C ASP A 432 -26.83 9.89 -2.98
N ARG A 433 -27.90 10.61 -3.27
CA ARG A 433 -29.08 10.03 -3.96
C ARG A 433 -28.81 9.66 -5.41
N LYS A 434 -27.80 10.27 -6.04
CA LYS A 434 -27.34 9.97 -7.39
C LYS A 434 -25.90 9.43 -7.33
N ALA A 435 -25.40 8.98 -8.47
CA ALA A 435 -24.00 8.58 -8.56
C ALA A 435 -23.08 9.77 -8.30
N THR A 436 -22.16 9.62 -7.39
CA THR A 436 -21.06 10.58 -7.16
C THR A 436 -20.03 10.42 -8.27
N GLN A 437 -19.73 11.51 -8.98
CA GLN A 437 -18.62 11.50 -9.94
C GLN A 437 -17.31 11.68 -9.19
N LEU A 438 -16.38 10.77 -9.44
CA LEU A 438 -15.04 10.78 -8.83
C LEU A 438 -13.98 10.91 -9.92
N LEU A 439 -13.16 11.95 -9.80
CA LEU A 439 -11.88 12.07 -10.50
C LEU A 439 -10.78 11.73 -9.49
N ASN A 440 -10.06 10.66 -9.74
CA ASN A 440 -8.85 10.33 -8.96
C ASN A 440 -7.61 10.53 -9.85
N ILE A 441 -6.62 11.25 -9.34
CA ILE A 441 -5.30 11.40 -9.94
C ILE A 441 -4.31 10.90 -8.92
N HIS A 442 -3.60 9.84 -9.26
CA HIS A 442 -2.55 9.22 -8.45
C HIS A 442 -1.19 9.43 -9.09
N GLY A 443 -0.18 9.71 -8.27
CA GLY A 443 1.21 9.76 -8.68
C GLY A 443 2.12 9.22 -7.58
N GLU A 444 3.09 8.40 -8.00
CA GLU A 444 4.09 7.82 -7.10
C GLU A 444 5.46 7.85 -7.78
N ALA A 445 6.47 8.25 -7.02
CA ALA A 445 7.87 8.20 -7.40
C ALA A 445 8.69 7.60 -6.26
N ILE A 446 9.40 6.51 -6.51
CA ILE A 446 10.28 5.86 -5.53
C ILE A 446 11.67 5.79 -6.12
N TYR A 447 12.65 6.26 -5.37
CA TYR A 447 14.06 6.19 -5.73
C TYR A 447 14.84 5.40 -4.70
N ASN A 448 15.37 4.27 -5.13
CA ASN A 448 16.31 3.42 -4.39
C ASN A 448 17.71 3.78 -4.89
N ALA A 449 18.38 4.72 -4.22
CA ALA A 449 19.71 5.18 -4.65
C ALA A 449 20.75 4.06 -4.55
N ASN A 450 20.63 3.27 -3.49
CA ASN A 450 21.43 2.07 -3.20
C ASN A 450 20.70 1.23 -2.14
N GLU A 451 21.31 0.17 -1.64
CA GLU A 451 20.76 -0.68 -0.58
C GLU A 451 20.57 0.06 0.76
N GLN A 452 21.20 1.20 0.93
CA GLN A 452 21.18 1.96 2.17
C GLN A 452 20.14 3.08 2.15
N PHE A 453 19.88 3.71 1.02
CA PHE A 453 19.03 4.91 0.94
C PHE A 453 17.87 4.73 -0.03
N ARG A 454 16.67 4.95 0.48
CA ARG A 454 15.41 4.95 -0.27
C ARG A 454 14.63 6.20 0.06
N ILE A 455 14.08 6.85 -0.95
CA ILE A 455 13.15 7.97 -0.81
C ILE A 455 11.95 7.74 -1.74
N GLY A 456 10.77 8.11 -1.31
CA GLY A 456 9.57 8.00 -2.14
C GLY A 456 8.56 9.07 -1.84
N PHE A 457 7.82 9.44 -2.85
CA PHE A 457 6.72 10.39 -2.79
C PHE A 457 5.48 9.80 -3.42
N LYS A 458 4.35 9.88 -2.72
CA LYS A 458 3.02 9.47 -3.20
C LYS A 458 2.07 10.64 -3.06
N ALA A 459 1.22 10.85 -4.04
CA ALA A 459 0.17 11.85 -3.98
C ALA A 459 -1.11 11.37 -4.65
N ASP A 460 -2.24 11.67 -4.03
CA ASP A 460 -3.58 11.39 -4.55
C ASP A 460 -4.43 12.66 -4.51
N TYR A 461 -5.06 12.94 -5.62
CA TYR A 461 -6.11 13.94 -5.70
C TYR A 461 -7.45 13.26 -6.01
N ASN A 462 -8.47 13.53 -5.21
CA ASN A 462 -9.82 12.98 -5.33
C ASN A 462 -10.83 14.13 -5.46
N GLY A 463 -11.27 14.39 -6.66
CA GLY A 463 -12.31 15.36 -6.94
C GLY A 463 -13.70 14.69 -6.88
N TYR A 464 -14.47 14.95 -5.81
CA TYR A 464 -15.82 14.42 -5.64
C TYR A 464 -16.86 15.43 -6.10
N LYS A 465 -17.72 15.04 -7.04
CA LYS A 465 -18.90 15.82 -7.40
C LYS A 465 -20.14 15.07 -6.93
N VAL A 466 -20.66 15.51 -5.78
CA VAL A 466 -21.91 15.02 -5.17
C VAL A 466 -23.11 15.82 -5.71
N HIS A 467 -24.31 15.25 -5.63
CA HIS A 467 -25.53 15.84 -6.19
C HIS A 467 -26.55 16.27 -5.13
N SER A 468 -26.83 15.40 -4.15
CA SER A 468 -27.81 15.66 -3.10
C SER A 468 -27.18 16.04 -1.77
N LEU A 469 -25.93 15.63 -1.55
CA LEU A 469 -25.16 16.04 -0.38
C LEU A 469 -24.56 17.43 -0.63
N ALA A 470 -24.49 18.24 0.42
CA ALA A 470 -23.90 19.58 0.32
C ALA A 470 -22.38 19.53 0.08
N LYS A 471 -21.70 18.51 0.58
CA LYS A 471 -20.25 18.27 0.44
C LYS A 471 -19.94 16.77 0.48
N ALA A 472 -18.75 16.41 0.01
CA ALA A 472 -18.16 15.09 0.22
C ALA A 472 -17.60 15.04 1.65
N PHE A 473 -18.44 14.72 2.62
CA PHE A 473 -18.11 14.81 4.04
C PHE A 473 -16.96 13.89 4.43
N HIS A 474 -15.97 14.42 5.17
CA HIS A 474 -14.77 13.75 5.69
C HIS A 474 -13.94 13.01 4.62
N ARG A 475 -14.01 13.48 3.38
CA ARG A 475 -13.17 13.02 2.26
C ARG A 475 -12.23 14.16 1.83
N PRO A 476 -10.96 14.15 2.25
CA PRO A 476 -9.99 15.13 1.78
C PRO A 476 -9.78 14.99 0.28
N ALA A 477 -9.72 16.13 -0.42
CA ALA A 477 -9.51 16.13 -1.87
C ALA A 477 -8.07 15.80 -2.25
N PHE A 478 -7.10 16.18 -1.42
CA PHE A 478 -5.69 15.92 -1.68
C PHE A 478 -5.04 15.24 -0.47
N GLN A 479 -4.20 14.27 -0.75
CA GLN A 479 -3.33 13.64 0.24
C GLN A 479 -1.97 13.35 -0.39
N SER A 480 -0.90 13.48 0.40
CA SER A 480 0.43 13.08 -0.03
C SER A 480 1.26 12.53 1.12
N THR A 481 2.23 11.71 0.78
CA THR A 481 3.20 11.14 1.70
C THR A 481 4.58 11.20 1.05
N LEU A 482 5.52 11.84 1.72
CA LEU A 482 6.94 11.79 1.42
C LEU A 482 7.60 10.93 2.49
N PHE A 483 8.31 9.89 2.10
CA PHE A 483 9.01 9.03 3.02
C PHE A 483 10.47 8.83 2.60
N ALA A 484 11.34 8.66 3.58
CA ALA A 484 12.74 8.32 3.36
C ALA A 484 13.21 7.31 4.39
N SER A 485 14.10 6.42 3.99
CA SER A 485 14.78 5.50 4.90
C SER A 485 16.27 5.45 4.58
N TYR A 486 17.08 5.41 5.62
CA TYR A 486 18.52 5.33 5.53
C TYR A 486 19.07 4.27 6.49
N ASN A 487 19.77 3.28 5.96
CA ASN A 487 20.40 2.20 6.71
C ASN A 487 21.91 2.42 6.72
N MET A 488 22.41 2.95 7.84
CA MET A 488 23.83 3.23 8.02
C MET A 488 24.55 1.98 8.55
N TYR A 489 25.35 1.36 7.70
CA TYR A 489 26.22 0.20 8.03
C TYR A 489 25.51 -0.93 8.79
N SER A 490 24.23 -1.15 8.50
CA SER A 490 23.38 -2.13 9.20
C SER A 490 23.32 -1.97 10.73
N LYS A 491 23.77 -0.82 11.26
CA LYS A 491 23.74 -0.49 12.69
C LYS A 491 22.66 0.50 13.05
N LEU A 492 22.45 1.52 12.21
CA LEU A 492 21.47 2.57 12.44
C LEU A 492 20.51 2.64 11.28
N LEU A 493 19.24 2.34 11.53
CA LEU A 493 18.15 2.53 10.58
C LEU A 493 17.37 3.78 10.96
N LEU A 494 17.37 4.76 10.07
CA LEU A 494 16.57 5.98 10.18
C LEU A 494 15.39 5.91 9.21
N GLY A 495 14.24 6.38 9.65
CA GLY A 495 13.06 6.53 8.81
C GLY A 495 12.41 7.89 9.06
N ALA A 496 11.94 8.53 8.01
CA ALA A 496 11.17 9.76 8.07
C ALA A 496 9.94 9.64 7.19
N GLU A 497 8.83 10.16 7.65
CA GLU A 497 7.57 10.21 6.91
C GLU A 497 6.88 11.54 7.17
N LEU A 498 6.62 12.29 6.11
CA LEU A 498 5.84 13.51 6.12
C LEU A 498 4.56 13.25 5.31
N TYR A 499 3.41 13.31 5.95
CA TYR A 499 2.15 13.18 5.25
C TYR A 499 1.29 14.44 5.37
N THR A 500 0.49 14.68 4.33
CA THR A 500 -0.39 15.83 4.27
C THR A 500 -1.79 15.43 3.83
N TYR A 501 -2.80 16.13 4.36
CA TYR A 501 -4.19 16.05 3.90
C TYR A 501 -4.73 17.46 3.72
N SER A 502 -5.48 17.68 2.64
CA SER A 502 -6.28 18.90 2.53
C SER A 502 -7.42 18.88 3.54
N SER A 503 -7.93 20.04 3.90
CA SER A 503 -9.17 20.14 4.66
C SER A 503 -10.30 19.39 3.96
N SER A 504 -11.21 18.83 4.73
CA SER A 504 -12.48 18.26 4.31
C SER A 504 -13.62 18.98 5.04
N TYR A 505 -14.84 18.48 4.91
CA TYR A 505 -16.01 19.12 5.52
C TYR A 505 -16.74 18.11 6.40
N GLY A 506 -17.30 18.58 7.50
CA GLY A 506 -18.23 17.84 8.36
C GLY A 506 -19.40 18.73 8.76
N THR A 507 -20.43 18.11 9.31
CA THR A 507 -21.57 18.84 9.87
C THR A 507 -21.33 19.13 11.33
N GLY A 508 -21.40 20.39 11.72
CA GLY A 508 -21.44 20.85 13.09
C GLY A 508 -22.83 21.36 13.47
N PHE A 509 -23.05 21.56 14.76
CA PHE A 509 -24.32 22.06 15.28
C PHE A 509 -24.09 23.32 16.09
N GLN A 510 -24.76 24.39 15.70
CA GLN A 510 -24.73 25.69 16.39
C GLN A 510 -26.02 25.87 17.17
N TYR A 511 -25.92 26.08 18.47
CA TYR A 511 -27.05 26.36 19.33
C TYR A 511 -27.65 27.74 18.99
N GLN A 512 -28.95 27.81 18.83
CA GLN A 512 -29.72 29.04 18.58
C GLN A 512 -30.57 29.36 19.84
N PRO A 513 -30.12 30.26 20.71
CA PRO A 513 -30.81 30.51 21.98
C PRO A 513 -32.26 31.00 21.84
N GLN A 514 -32.53 31.80 20.80
CA GLN A 514 -33.87 32.35 20.56
C GLN A 514 -34.90 31.29 20.19
N LEU A 515 -34.48 30.20 19.56
CA LEU A 515 -35.34 29.11 19.09
C LEU A 515 -35.24 27.86 19.98
N VAL A 516 -34.34 27.87 20.96
CA VAL A 516 -34.04 26.70 21.84
C VAL A 516 -33.75 25.46 21.00
N THR A 517 -33.05 25.62 19.88
CA THR A 517 -32.77 24.55 18.93
C THR A 517 -31.32 24.63 18.45
N TYR A 518 -30.87 23.59 17.72
CA TYR A 518 -29.57 23.58 17.06
C TYR A 518 -29.76 23.71 15.55
N ARG A 519 -28.98 24.61 14.94
CA ARG A 519 -28.86 24.73 13.48
C ARG A 519 -27.68 23.90 13.01
N GLU A 520 -27.91 23.11 11.99
CA GLU A 520 -26.83 22.41 11.26
C GLU A 520 -26.03 23.40 10.44
N ILE A 521 -24.71 23.34 10.59
CA ILE A 521 -23.76 24.16 9.84
C ILE A 521 -22.66 23.27 9.26
N ILE A 522 -22.20 23.61 8.04
CA ILE A 522 -21.05 22.92 7.43
C ILE A 522 -19.77 23.58 7.93
N ARG A 523 -18.89 22.77 8.52
CA ARG A 523 -17.60 23.21 9.03
C ARG A 523 -16.46 22.51 8.28
N PRO A 524 -15.39 23.24 7.89
CA PRO A 524 -14.18 22.61 7.41
C PRO A 524 -13.45 21.91 8.57
N THR A 525 -12.80 20.78 8.28
CA THR A 525 -11.77 20.20 9.14
C THR A 525 -10.43 20.89 8.87
N ASP A 526 -9.44 20.65 9.71
CA ASP A 526 -8.10 21.20 9.49
C ASP A 526 -7.43 20.57 8.27
N SER A 527 -6.53 21.34 7.64
CA SER A 527 -5.52 20.77 6.78
C SER A 527 -4.39 20.19 7.64
N VAL A 528 -3.89 19.04 7.26
CA VAL A 528 -2.95 18.25 8.05
C VAL A 528 -1.58 18.30 7.39
N ILE A 529 -0.56 18.57 8.19
CA ILE A 529 0.85 18.31 7.90
C ILE A 529 1.41 17.64 9.15
N ASP A 530 1.94 16.43 9.02
CA ASP A 530 2.42 15.63 10.13
C ASP A 530 3.76 14.97 9.77
N LEU A 531 4.73 15.05 10.69
CA LEU A 531 6.07 14.50 10.55
C LEU A 531 6.28 13.40 11.57
N ASN A 532 6.63 12.22 11.07
CA ASN A 532 7.02 11.06 11.86
C ASN A 532 8.48 10.72 11.61
N LEU A 533 9.20 10.41 12.67
CA LEU A 533 10.59 9.94 12.61
C LEU A 533 10.74 8.63 13.35
N ARG A 534 11.61 7.80 12.85
CA ARG A 534 12.00 6.54 13.45
C ARG A 534 13.51 6.40 13.44
N ALA A 535 14.08 5.93 14.55
CA ALA A 535 15.47 5.56 14.67
C ALA A 535 15.56 4.19 15.36
N ASP A 536 16.24 3.25 14.76
CA ASP A 536 16.58 1.95 15.35
C ASP A 536 18.11 1.81 15.35
N TYR A 537 18.70 1.58 16.52
CA TYR A 537 20.14 1.41 16.67
C TYR A 537 20.46 0.03 17.25
N ARG A 538 21.25 -0.74 16.49
CA ARG A 538 21.71 -2.07 16.90
C ARG A 538 22.89 -1.96 17.85
N ILE A 539 22.68 -2.31 19.13
CA ILE A 539 23.71 -2.30 20.16
C ILE A 539 24.54 -3.60 20.09
N LEU A 540 23.83 -4.73 20.02
CA LEU A 540 24.39 -6.07 19.88
C LEU A 540 23.76 -6.75 18.67
N GLU A 541 24.30 -7.89 18.24
CA GLU A 541 23.75 -8.64 17.09
C GLU A 541 22.25 -8.93 17.21
N LYS A 542 21.79 -9.19 18.43
CA LYS A 542 20.40 -9.55 18.73
C LYS A 542 19.63 -8.47 19.51
N LEU A 543 20.25 -7.36 19.86
CA LEU A 543 19.63 -6.32 20.68
C LEU A 543 19.73 -4.97 20.01
N SER A 544 18.59 -4.33 19.83
CA SER A 544 18.48 -2.97 19.32
C SER A 544 17.66 -2.09 20.26
N ILE A 545 17.97 -0.81 20.28
CA ILE A 545 17.11 0.21 20.87
C ILE A 545 16.43 0.98 19.75
N PHE A 546 15.24 1.46 20.00
CA PHE A 546 14.54 2.28 19.02
C PHE A 546 13.79 3.45 19.67
N ALA A 547 13.61 4.48 18.88
CA ALA A 547 12.76 5.62 19.19
C ALA A 547 11.81 5.89 18.02
N LEU A 548 10.56 6.21 18.34
CA LEU A 548 9.52 6.61 17.41
C LEU A 548 9.00 7.98 17.84
N GLY A 549 9.02 8.93 16.93
CA GLY A 549 8.38 10.22 17.11
C GLY A 549 7.26 10.38 16.12
N ASN A 550 6.03 10.54 16.60
CA ASN A 550 4.84 10.77 15.77
C ASN A 550 4.30 12.16 16.03
N ASN A 551 3.78 12.79 15.00
CA ASN A 551 3.29 14.16 15.03
C ASN A 551 4.31 15.11 15.69
N LEU A 552 5.55 15.11 15.20
CA LEU A 552 6.65 15.90 15.76
C LEU A 552 6.41 17.41 15.61
N LEU A 553 5.52 17.81 14.70
CA LEU A 553 5.08 19.20 14.56
C LEU A 553 4.11 19.62 15.67
N GLY A 554 3.63 18.68 16.49
CA GLY A 554 2.80 18.93 17.67
C GLY A 554 1.40 19.44 17.38
N ARG A 555 0.95 19.41 16.13
CA ARG A 555 -0.37 19.94 15.74
C ARG A 555 -1.48 19.03 16.21
N LYS A 556 -2.52 19.62 16.82
CA LYS A 556 -3.75 18.92 17.21
C LYS A 556 -4.81 19.13 16.13
N TYR A 557 -4.62 18.52 14.98
CA TYR A 557 -5.55 18.59 13.86
C TYR A 557 -6.71 17.61 13.99
N GLU A 558 -7.83 17.92 13.35
CA GLU A 558 -9.03 17.07 13.29
C GLU A 558 -9.16 16.46 11.89
N ARG A 559 -8.92 15.14 11.77
CA ARG A 559 -9.29 14.39 10.55
C ARG A 559 -10.80 14.17 10.47
N PHE A 560 -11.40 13.91 11.61
CA PHE A 560 -12.85 13.83 11.82
C PHE A 560 -13.25 14.97 12.75
N LEU A 561 -14.28 15.68 12.40
CA LEU A 561 -14.71 16.88 13.12
C LEU A 561 -14.95 16.57 14.60
N ASN A 562 -14.43 17.40 15.49
CA ASN A 562 -14.43 17.28 16.95
C ASN A 562 -13.51 16.17 17.50
N TYR A 563 -12.69 15.51 16.68
CA TYR A 563 -11.77 14.46 17.09
C TYR A 563 -10.31 14.84 16.81
N PRO A 564 -9.74 15.75 17.63
CA PRO A 564 -8.35 16.11 17.51
C PRO A 564 -7.45 14.91 17.79
N VAL A 565 -6.35 14.80 17.00
CA VAL A 565 -5.34 13.77 17.22
C VAL A 565 -4.43 14.13 18.40
N LYS A 566 -3.67 13.15 18.89
CA LYS A 566 -2.58 13.42 19.85
C LYS A 566 -1.59 14.40 19.20
N GLY A 567 -1.13 15.39 19.99
CA GLY A 567 -0.01 16.23 19.60
C GLY A 567 1.30 15.43 19.56
N PHE A 568 2.41 16.07 19.83
CA PHE A 568 3.73 15.46 19.90
C PHE A 568 3.72 14.15 20.69
N ASN A 569 4.06 13.02 20.04
CA ASN A 569 4.04 11.70 20.62
C ASN A 569 5.38 10.99 20.39
N VAL A 570 6.01 10.53 21.48
CA VAL A 570 7.30 9.85 21.43
C VAL A 570 7.23 8.55 22.22
N LEU A 571 7.82 7.51 21.64
CA LEU A 571 8.03 6.20 22.28
C LEU A 571 9.51 5.83 22.15
N ALA A 572 10.03 5.20 23.21
CA ALA A 572 11.36 4.59 23.17
C ALA A 572 11.29 3.18 23.74
N GLY A 573 12.10 2.29 23.18
CA GLY A 573 12.03 0.89 23.54
C GLY A 573 13.19 0.06 23.05
N VAL A 574 13.03 -1.24 23.24
CA VAL A 574 14.04 -2.26 22.88
C VAL A 574 13.44 -3.30 21.95
N THR A 575 14.27 -3.85 21.08
CA THR A 575 13.97 -5.01 20.23
C THR A 575 14.99 -6.09 20.51
N TYR A 576 14.53 -7.32 20.68
CA TYR A 576 15.36 -8.50 20.78
C TYR A 576 15.04 -9.43 19.60
N ASP A 577 16.05 -9.72 18.78
CA ASP A 577 15.99 -10.61 17.62
C ASP A 577 16.60 -11.97 17.98
N PHE A 578 16.00 -13.11 17.54
CA PHE A 578 16.46 -14.46 17.88
C PHE A 578 16.17 -15.51 16.82
#